data_6f8ab8ffe463f31e021a9ac8fd5a608c
#
_entry.id   6f8ab8ffe463f31e021a9ac8fd5a608c
#
_cell.length_a   1.000
_cell.length_b   1.000
_cell.length_c   1.000
_cell.angle_alpha   90.00
_cell.angle_beta   90.00
_cell.angle_gamma   90.00
#
_symmetry.space_group_name_H-M   'P 1'
#
loop_
_entity.id
_entity.type
_entity.pdbx_description
1 polymer ?
#
loop_
_entity_poly.entity_id
_entity_poly.type
_entity_poly.pdbx_seq_one_letter_code
_entity_poly.pdbx_strand_id
1 'polypeptide(L)'
;MSTTIIIHHLLAVLKMPTKWADRILRAQYIQGKLTGNANFPVGSWPANVVTLAQLGLDITAFINAHNAVIARTGTVAARNAAYLVVKTDLEALKAMVQLKADANPTNAATIITGAGYFVRTVGIKQKQINDAMNTQISGTVLLTSDTPGHHEWEQSKDMVTIINLPATSTSHTLVPGLNPGDVWWFRNKRVNTKKNTYNWSPWVQLQVGRGGKLGGIPNTPGHAGSLPTT
;
A
#
# COMPACT_ATOMS: atom_id res chain seq x y z
N MET A 1 -23.57 1.78 16.81
CA MET A 1 -22.11 1.81 16.58
C MET A 1 -21.87 1.39 15.14
N SER A 2 -21.41 2.31 14.29
CA SER A 2 -21.09 1.99 12.89
C SER A 2 -19.67 1.44 12.83
N THR A 3 -19.55 0.16 12.56
CA THR A 3 -18.24 -0.49 12.40
C THR A 3 -17.72 -0.14 11.00
N THR A 4 -16.73 0.74 10.94
CA THR A 4 -16.04 1.03 9.67
C THR A 4 -15.26 -0.23 9.26
N ILE A 5 -15.78 -0.97 8.29
CA ILE A 5 -15.06 -2.10 7.69
C ILE A 5 -13.95 -1.52 6.83
N ILE A 6 -12.72 -1.63 7.29
CA ILE A 6 -11.54 -1.31 6.46
C ILE A 6 -11.37 -2.46 5.46
N ILE A 7 -11.81 -2.26 4.24
CA ILE A 7 -11.58 -3.21 3.14
C ILE A 7 -10.14 -3.05 2.70
N HIS A 8 -9.27 -3.99 3.10
CA HIS A 8 -7.92 -4.08 2.56
C HIS A 8 -7.98 -4.53 1.11
N HIS A 9 -7.46 -3.70 0.20
CA HIS A 9 -7.33 -4.09 -1.20
C HIS A 9 -6.21 -5.14 -1.34
N LEU A 10 -6.58 -6.35 -1.76
CA LEU A 10 -5.65 -7.44 -1.97
C LEU A 10 -5.24 -7.52 -3.43
N LEU A 11 -3.94 -7.62 -3.68
CA LEU A 11 -3.41 -7.74 -5.03
C LEU A 11 -2.91 -9.15 -5.33
N ALA A 12 -3.25 -9.64 -6.51
CA ALA A 12 -2.62 -10.83 -7.09
C ALA A 12 -1.20 -10.48 -7.55
N VAL A 13 -0.24 -11.30 -7.14
CA VAL A 13 1.17 -11.11 -7.49
C VAL A 13 1.74 -12.34 -8.17
N LEU A 14 2.29 -12.15 -9.36
CA LEU A 14 3.08 -13.16 -10.04
C LEU A 14 4.54 -13.07 -9.58
N LYS A 15 4.99 -14.09 -8.82
CA LYS A 15 6.40 -14.24 -8.43
C LYS A 15 6.99 -15.39 -9.24
N MET A 16 7.87 -15.05 -10.18
CA MET A 16 8.61 -16.04 -10.94
C MET A 16 9.95 -16.34 -10.28
N PRO A 17 10.30 -17.61 -10.09
CA PRO A 17 11.59 -18.03 -9.56
C PRO A 17 12.76 -17.60 -10.45
N THR A 18 13.97 -17.65 -9.91
CA THR A 18 15.21 -17.33 -10.66
C THR A 18 15.67 -18.49 -11.55
N LYS A 19 15.53 -19.73 -11.08
CA LYS A 19 15.94 -20.93 -11.81
C LYS A 19 14.94 -21.28 -12.92
N TRP A 20 15.45 -21.69 -14.08
CA TRP A 20 14.61 -21.97 -15.26
C TRP A 20 13.63 -23.14 -15.05
N ALA A 21 14.09 -24.24 -14.45
CA ALA A 21 13.22 -25.37 -14.14
C ALA A 21 12.07 -24.96 -13.19
N ASP A 22 12.36 -24.15 -12.18
CA ASP A 22 11.35 -23.69 -11.23
C ASP A 22 10.33 -22.73 -11.90
N ARG A 23 10.76 -21.97 -12.92
CA ARG A 23 9.85 -21.13 -13.74
C ARG A 23 8.85 -22.00 -14.50
N ILE A 24 9.31 -23.11 -15.08
CA ILE A 24 8.45 -24.08 -15.76
C ILE A 24 7.43 -24.65 -14.75
N LEU A 25 7.90 -25.16 -13.62
CA LEU A 25 7.03 -25.70 -12.57
C LEU A 25 6.02 -24.67 -12.08
N ARG A 26 6.44 -23.41 -11.95
CA ARG A 26 5.54 -22.32 -11.55
C ARG A 26 4.43 -22.06 -12.57
N ALA A 27 4.76 -22.06 -13.86
CA ALA A 27 3.79 -21.88 -14.93
C ALA A 27 2.78 -23.04 -14.98
N GLN A 28 3.26 -24.27 -14.91
CA GLN A 28 2.44 -25.49 -14.84
C GLN A 28 1.54 -25.50 -13.60
N TYR A 29 2.04 -25.08 -12.46
CA TYR A 29 1.25 -24.95 -11.22
C TYR A 29 0.08 -23.97 -11.39
N ILE A 30 0.31 -22.77 -11.97
CA ILE A 30 -0.75 -21.78 -12.20
C ILE A 30 -1.77 -22.34 -13.21
N GLN A 31 -1.33 -22.94 -14.31
CA GLN A 31 -2.20 -23.60 -15.28
C GLN A 31 -3.10 -24.65 -14.61
N GLY A 32 -2.50 -25.55 -13.79
CA GLY A 32 -3.24 -26.58 -13.07
C GLY A 32 -4.26 -26.01 -12.07
N LYS A 33 -3.93 -24.89 -11.39
CA LYS A 33 -4.85 -24.22 -10.47
C LYS A 33 -6.02 -23.54 -11.16
N LEU A 34 -5.87 -23.12 -12.40
CA LEU A 34 -6.93 -22.52 -13.22
C LEU A 34 -7.78 -23.59 -13.92
N THR A 35 -7.24 -24.77 -14.17
CA THR A 35 -7.96 -25.87 -14.81
C THR A 35 -9.06 -26.39 -13.87
N GLY A 36 -10.32 -26.34 -14.37
CA GLY A 36 -11.49 -26.77 -13.59
C GLY A 36 -11.83 -25.85 -12.40
N ASN A 37 -11.25 -24.68 -12.32
CA ASN A 37 -11.52 -23.75 -11.21
C ASN A 37 -12.89 -23.10 -11.36
N ALA A 38 -13.77 -23.30 -10.37
CA ALA A 38 -15.14 -22.79 -10.37
C ALA A 38 -15.23 -21.24 -10.45
N ASN A 39 -14.20 -20.53 -9.97
CA ASN A 39 -14.16 -19.06 -10.07
C ASN A 39 -13.84 -18.58 -11.50
N PHE A 40 -13.31 -19.47 -12.37
CA PHE A 40 -12.84 -19.16 -13.70
C PHE A 40 -13.34 -20.20 -14.72
N PRO A 41 -14.68 -20.36 -14.89
CA PRO A 41 -15.21 -21.34 -15.81
C PRO A 41 -14.78 -21.03 -17.26
N VAL A 42 -14.50 -22.09 -18.01
CA VAL A 42 -14.16 -21.98 -19.44
C VAL A 42 -15.32 -21.30 -20.18
N GLY A 43 -15.03 -20.31 -21.01
CA GLY A 43 -16.04 -19.52 -21.74
C GLY A 43 -16.44 -18.20 -21.06
N SER A 44 -16.09 -17.97 -19.78
CA SER A 44 -16.29 -16.66 -19.14
C SER A 44 -15.07 -15.73 -19.22
N TRP A 45 -14.03 -16.15 -19.93
CA TRP A 45 -12.78 -15.42 -20.02
C TRP A 45 -12.85 -14.31 -21.05
N PRO A 46 -12.27 -13.12 -20.78
CA PRO A 46 -12.18 -12.07 -21.78
C PRO A 46 -11.43 -12.55 -23.03
N ALA A 47 -11.88 -12.11 -24.21
CA ALA A 47 -11.29 -12.54 -25.49
C ALA A 47 -9.80 -12.21 -25.66
N ASN A 48 -9.30 -11.23 -24.92
CA ASN A 48 -7.88 -10.83 -24.91
C ASN A 48 -7.02 -11.61 -23.91
N VAL A 49 -7.59 -12.57 -23.20
CA VAL A 49 -6.86 -13.42 -22.26
C VAL A 49 -6.57 -14.76 -22.92
N VAL A 50 -5.33 -15.22 -22.83
CA VAL A 50 -4.89 -16.51 -23.37
C VAL A 50 -5.74 -17.66 -22.80
N THR A 51 -6.11 -18.62 -23.64
CA THR A 51 -6.79 -19.84 -23.18
C THR A 51 -5.84 -20.78 -22.44
N LEU A 52 -6.37 -21.65 -21.56
CA LEU A 52 -5.50 -22.65 -20.89
C LEU A 52 -4.87 -23.64 -21.87
N ALA A 53 -5.53 -23.93 -22.99
CA ALA A 53 -4.97 -24.77 -24.03
C ALA A 53 -3.76 -24.10 -24.69
N GLN A 54 -3.87 -22.82 -25.05
CA GLN A 54 -2.76 -22.06 -25.63
C GLN A 54 -1.63 -21.89 -24.63
N LEU A 55 -1.92 -21.55 -23.37
CA LEU A 55 -0.92 -21.49 -22.31
C LEU A 55 -0.13 -22.83 -22.17
N GLY A 56 -0.85 -23.96 -22.31
CA GLY A 56 -0.21 -25.29 -22.29
C GLY A 56 0.76 -25.50 -23.44
N LEU A 57 0.42 -25.02 -24.64
CA LEU A 57 1.32 -25.05 -25.81
C LEU A 57 2.54 -24.17 -25.59
N ASP A 58 2.36 -22.98 -25.05
CA ASP A 58 3.44 -22.01 -24.80
C ASP A 58 4.39 -22.50 -23.69
N ILE A 59 3.85 -23.14 -22.63
CA ILE A 59 4.66 -23.83 -21.62
C ILE A 59 5.46 -24.96 -22.24
N THR A 60 4.86 -25.76 -23.12
CA THR A 60 5.54 -26.86 -23.82
C THR A 60 6.67 -26.33 -24.71
N ALA A 61 6.42 -25.25 -25.46
CA ALA A 61 7.45 -24.59 -26.25
C ALA A 61 8.62 -24.08 -25.39
N PHE A 62 8.30 -23.52 -24.22
CA PHE A 62 9.32 -23.09 -23.27
C PHE A 62 10.14 -24.27 -22.72
N ILE A 63 9.51 -25.40 -22.36
CA ILE A 63 10.18 -26.62 -21.92
C ILE A 63 11.15 -27.11 -23.01
N ASN A 64 10.67 -27.21 -24.25
CA ASN A 64 11.49 -27.69 -25.38
C ASN A 64 12.68 -26.77 -25.62
N ALA A 65 12.48 -25.46 -25.62
CA ALA A 65 13.59 -24.49 -25.77
C ALA A 65 14.58 -24.55 -24.60
N HIS A 66 14.13 -24.80 -23.38
CA HIS A 66 14.98 -24.98 -22.21
C HIS A 66 15.83 -26.26 -22.33
N ASN A 67 15.21 -27.38 -22.69
CA ASN A 67 15.88 -28.66 -22.88
C ASN A 67 16.90 -28.61 -24.03
N ALA A 68 16.57 -27.91 -25.12
CA ALA A 68 17.50 -27.72 -26.24
C ALA A 68 18.76 -26.94 -25.81
N VAL A 69 18.65 -25.95 -24.93
CA VAL A 69 19.81 -25.24 -24.36
C VAL A 69 20.66 -26.18 -23.50
N ILE A 70 20.03 -27.02 -22.67
CA ILE A 70 20.75 -28.02 -21.86
C ILE A 70 21.50 -29.03 -22.74
N ALA A 71 20.84 -29.50 -23.78
CA ALA A 71 21.41 -30.41 -24.77
C ALA A 71 22.44 -29.76 -25.73
N ARG A 72 22.66 -28.44 -25.61
CA ARG A 72 23.53 -27.64 -26.51
C ARG A 72 23.08 -27.67 -27.99
N THR A 73 21.81 -27.95 -28.26
CA THR A 73 21.21 -27.96 -29.59
C THR A 73 20.37 -26.71 -29.87
N GLY A 74 20.12 -25.89 -28.84
CA GLY A 74 19.34 -24.68 -28.93
C GLY A 74 20.07 -23.46 -28.40
N THR A 75 19.45 -22.27 -28.57
CA THR A 75 20.04 -21.01 -28.16
C THR A 75 19.40 -20.45 -26.89
N VAL A 76 20.18 -19.72 -26.09
CA VAL A 76 19.67 -18.96 -24.91
C VAL A 76 18.61 -17.94 -25.32
N ALA A 77 18.76 -17.34 -26.53
CA ALA A 77 17.80 -16.37 -27.04
C ALA A 77 16.42 -17.01 -27.28
N ALA A 78 16.38 -18.22 -27.91
CA ALA A 78 15.12 -18.95 -28.14
C ALA A 78 14.41 -19.30 -26.81
N ARG A 79 15.17 -19.81 -25.83
CA ARG A 79 14.61 -20.06 -24.48
C ARG A 79 14.05 -18.81 -23.83
N ASN A 80 14.77 -17.70 -23.89
CA ASN A 80 14.33 -16.45 -23.29
C ASN A 80 13.09 -15.90 -23.98
N ALA A 81 12.98 -16.02 -25.31
CA ALA A 81 11.80 -15.63 -26.07
C ALA A 81 10.58 -16.47 -25.68
N ALA A 82 10.71 -17.81 -25.63
CA ALA A 82 9.62 -18.70 -25.20
C ALA A 82 9.19 -18.41 -23.75
N TYR A 83 10.12 -18.14 -22.85
CA TYR A 83 9.79 -17.73 -21.49
C TYR A 83 9.01 -16.40 -21.44
N LEU A 84 9.38 -15.42 -22.29
CA LEU A 84 8.71 -14.13 -22.32
C LEU A 84 7.24 -14.29 -22.73
N VAL A 85 6.92 -15.15 -23.68
CA VAL A 85 5.54 -15.49 -24.06
C VAL A 85 4.78 -16.01 -22.85
N VAL A 86 5.26 -17.08 -22.21
CA VAL A 86 4.62 -17.66 -21.00
C VAL A 86 4.44 -16.62 -19.88
N LYS A 87 5.45 -15.77 -19.67
CA LYS A 87 5.35 -14.71 -18.65
C LYS A 87 4.25 -13.70 -18.97
N THR A 88 4.14 -13.29 -20.24
CA THR A 88 3.10 -12.35 -20.70
C THR A 88 1.72 -12.96 -20.50
N ASP A 89 1.53 -14.23 -20.83
CA ASP A 89 0.28 -14.96 -20.63
C ASP A 89 -0.12 -15.02 -19.15
N LEU A 90 0.85 -15.35 -18.30
CA LEU A 90 0.62 -15.39 -16.84
C LEU A 90 0.28 -14.02 -16.26
N GLU A 91 0.83 -12.92 -16.80
CA GLU A 91 0.47 -11.56 -16.39
C GLU A 91 -0.94 -11.19 -16.86
N ALA A 92 -1.36 -11.59 -18.06
CA ALA A 92 -2.72 -11.41 -18.55
C ALA A 92 -3.73 -12.17 -17.68
N LEU A 93 -3.44 -13.42 -17.37
CA LEU A 93 -4.23 -14.25 -16.45
C LEU A 93 -4.30 -13.64 -15.04
N LYS A 94 -3.19 -13.10 -14.54
CA LYS A 94 -3.16 -12.37 -13.25
C LYS A 94 -4.14 -11.20 -13.24
N ALA A 95 -4.21 -10.43 -14.33
CA ALA A 95 -5.15 -9.31 -14.44
C ALA A 95 -6.61 -9.78 -14.37
N MET A 96 -6.95 -10.88 -15.06
CA MET A 96 -8.26 -11.52 -14.97
C MET A 96 -8.59 -11.98 -13.53
N VAL A 97 -7.63 -12.62 -12.87
CA VAL A 97 -7.78 -13.07 -11.46
C VAL A 97 -8.01 -11.87 -10.54
N GLN A 98 -7.29 -10.77 -10.76
CA GLN A 98 -7.47 -9.53 -10.00
C GLN A 98 -8.88 -8.97 -10.17
N LEU A 99 -9.38 -8.86 -11.40
CA LEU A 99 -10.74 -8.37 -11.66
C LEU A 99 -11.81 -9.20 -10.91
N LYS A 100 -11.64 -10.53 -10.89
CA LYS A 100 -12.55 -11.42 -10.15
C LYS A 100 -12.45 -11.24 -8.63
N ALA A 101 -11.24 -11.04 -8.12
CA ALA A 101 -11.01 -10.78 -6.70
C ALA A 101 -11.58 -9.41 -6.28
N ASP A 102 -11.43 -8.38 -7.11
CA ASP A 102 -11.98 -7.03 -6.87
C ASP A 102 -13.51 -7.03 -6.85
N ALA A 103 -14.13 -7.85 -7.70
CA ALA A 103 -15.58 -8.04 -7.71
C ALA A 103 -16.12 -8.80 -6.47
N ASN A 104 -15.24 -9.47 -5.70
CA ASN A 104 -15.61 -10.22 -4.51
C ASN A 104 -14.58 -10.03 -3.37
N PRO A 105 -14.56 -8.85 -2.74
CA PRO A 105 -13.54 -8.48 -1.74
C PRO A 105 -13.47 -9.44 -0.54
N THR A 106 -14.60 -9.99 -0.12
CA THR A 106 -14.69 -10.94 1.02
C THR A 106 -13.90 -12.21 0.75
N ASN A 107 -13.90 -12.70 -0.50
CA ASN A 107 -13.24 -13.93 -0.92
C ASN A 107 -11.98 -13.68 -1.75
N ALA A 108 -11.53 -12.43 -1.87
CA ALA A 108 -10.42 -12.04 -2.73
C ALA A 108 -9.15 -12.88 -2.51
N ALA A 109 -8.77 -13.11 -1.25
CA ALA A 109 -7.60 -13.94 -0.92
C ALA A 109 -7.75 -15.38 -1.44
N THR A 110 -8.91 -16.00 -1.24
CA THR A 110 -9.21 -17.37 -1.68
C THR A 110 -9.23 -17.46 -3.20
N ILE A 111 -9.80 -16.48 -3.90
CA ILE A 111 -9.83 -16.42 -5.37
C ILE A 111 -8.40 -16.34 -5.92
N ILE A 112 -7.56 -15.43 -5.38
CA ILE A 112 -6.18 -15.23 -5.81
C ILE A 112 -5.33 -16.48 -5.56
N THR A 113 -5.37 -17.04 -4.35
CA THR A 113 -4.57 -18.23 -4.01
C THR A 113 -5.09 -19.48 -4.72
N GLY A 114 -6.40 -19.61 -4.88
CA GLY A 114 -7.05 -20.69 -5.64
C GLY A 114 -6.66 -20.70 -7.11
N ALA A 115 -6.33 -19.55 -7.71
CA ALA A 115 -5.78 -19.43 -9.05
C ALA A 115 -4.25 -19.60 -9.11
N GLY A 116 -3.59 -19.87 -7.99
CA GLY A 116 -2.15 -20.12 -7.92
C GLY A 116 -1.30 -18.86 -7.81
N TYR A 117 -1.85 -17.67 -7.61
CA TYR A 117 -1.09 -16.44 -7.40
C TYR A 117 -0.83 -16.18 -5.92
N PHE A 118 0.16 -15.31 -5.63
CA PHE A 118 0.39 -14.85 -4.28
C PHE A 118 -0.51 -13.65 -3.96
N VAL A 119 -0.90 -13.54 -2.71
CA VAL A 119 -1.64 -12.38 -2.19
C VAL A 119 -0.64 -11.36 -1.65
N ARG A 120 -0.83 -10.11 -2.01
CA ARG A 120 -0.17 -8.98 -1.39
C ARG A 120 -1.24 -8.03 -0.85
N THR A 121 -1.19 -7.74 0.42
CA THR A 121 -1.96 -6.66 1.01
C THR A 121 -1.34 -5.34 0.57
N VAL A 122 -2.12 -4.49 -0.09
CA VAL A 122 -1.70 -3.10 -0.25
C VAL A 122 -1.89 -2.49 1.13
N GLY A 123 -0.79 -2.23 1.81
CA GLY A 123 -0.85 -1.39 3.00
C GLY A 123 -1.48 -0.08 2.58
N ILE A 124 -2.62 0.26 3.15
CA ILE A 124 -3.09 1.64 3.13
C ILE A 124 -1.92 2.39 3.73
N LYS A 125 -1.28 3.28 2.94
CA LYS A 125 -0.34 4.23 3.53
C LYS A 125 -1.17 4.93 4.59
N GLN A 126 -0.92 4.59 5.86
CA GLN A 126 -1.58 5.29 6.94
C GLN A 126 -1.35 6.77 6.66
N LYS A 127 -2.45 7.50 6.59
CA LYS A 127 -2.41 8.95 6.48
C LYS A 127 -1.49 9.40 7.60
N GLN A 128 -0.42 10.14 7.29
CA GLN A 128 0.51 10.62 8.29
C GLN A 128 -0.28 11.23 9.43
N ILE A 129 -0.23 10.59 10.59
CA ILE A 129 -0.83 11.14 11.79
C ILE A 129 0.17 12.19 12.26
N ASN A 130 -0.29 13.40 12.27
CA ASN A 130 0.39 14.50 12.90
C ASN A 130 -0.27 14.68 14.26
N ASP A 131 0.51 14.71 15.32
CA ASP A 131 -0.01 14.95 16.66
C ASP A 131 0.68 16.17 17.28
N ALA A 132 -0.08 16.93 18.04
CA ALA A 132 0.39 18.11 18.73
C ALA A 132 -0.06 18.03 20.20
N MET A 133 0.90 18.11 21.11
CA MET A 133 0.66 18.00 22.55
C MET A 133 1.27 19.18 23.31
N ASN A 134 0.56 19.65 24.31
CA ASN A 134 1.12 20.59 25.26
C ASN A 134 2.20 19.92 26.13
N THR A 135 3.31 20.58 26.33
CA THR A 135 4.35 20.13 27.26
C THR A 135 4.11 20.63 28.68
N GLN A 136 4.97 20.26 29.62
CA GLN A 136 4.96 20.81 30.99
C GLN A 136 5.44 22.27 31.04
N ILE A 137 6.08 22.75 29.97
CA ILE A 137 6.56 24.14 29.85
C ILE A 137 5.45 24.97 29.22
N SER A 138 5.05 26.06 29.92
CA SER A 138 4.03 26.98 29.41
C SER A 138 4.40 27.51 28.04
N GLY A 139 3.42 27.53 27.13
CA GLY A 139 3.63 28.03 25.77
C GLY A 139 4.54 27.15 24.88
N THR A 140 4.80 25.91 25.27
CA THR A 140 5.61 24.97 24.50
C THR A 140 4.79 23.77 24.07
N VAL A 141 4.81 23.47 22.79
CA VAL A 141 4.09 22.35 22.15
C VAL A 141 5.09 21.34 21.60
N LEU A 142 4.84 20.07 21.84
CA LEU A 142 5.55 18.97 21.18
C LEU A 142 4.73 18.53 19.96
N LEU A 143 5.34 18.59 18.78
CA LEU A 143 4.79 18.04 17.55
C LEU A 143 5.44 16.69 17.28
N THR A 144 4.62 15.70 16.91
CA THR A 144 5.10 14.35 16.56
C THR A 144 4.51 13.89 15.24
N SER A 145 5.27 13.10 14.50
CA SER A 145 4.86 12.39 13.29
C SER A 145 5.05 10.90 13.50
N ASP A 146 4.15 10.08 12.97
CA ASP A 146 4.21 8.62 13.01
C ASP A 146 5.29 8.03 12.08
N THR A 147 5.87 8.84 11.20
CA THR A 147 6.89 8.39 10.26
C THR A 147 8.29 8.83 10.70
N PRO A 148 9.27 7.92 10.77
CA PRO A 148 10.65 8.31 11.07
C PRO A 148 11.29 9.05 9.89
N GLY A 149 12.24 9.95 10.18
CA GLY A 149 13.05 10.65 9.18
C GLY A 149 13.01 12.16 9.27
N HIS A 150 13.42 12.82 8.19
CA HIS A 150 13.44 14.28 8.11
C HIS A 150 12.05 14.83 7.88
N HIS A 151 11.69 15.89 8.62
CA HIS A 151 10.40 16.56 8.53
C HIS A 151 10.56 18.06 8.38
N GLU A 152 9.72 18.64 7.51
CA GLU A 152 9.38 20.04 7.50
C GLU A 152 8.09 20.23 8.30
N TRP A 153 8.02 21.33 9.05
CA TRP A 153 6.92 21.64 9.96
C TRP A 153 6.38 23.02 9.66
N GLU A 154 5.07 23.18 9.80
CA GLU A 154 4.39 24.45 9.65
C GLU A 154 3.39 24.66 10.78
N GLN A 155 3.21 25.93 11.15
CA GLN A 155 2.17 26.38 12.08
C GLN A 155 1.37 27.52 11.49
N SER A 156 0.13 27.68 11.95
CA SER A 156 -0.76 28.76 11.53
C SER A 156 -1.80 29.02 12.60
N LYS A 157 -2.33 30.25 12.66
CA LYS A 157 -3.50 30.59 13.49
C LYS A 157 -4.83 30.50 12.72
N ASP A 158 -4.78 30.52 11.41
CA ASP A 158 -5.95 30.65 10.52
C ASP A 158 -5.94 29.65 9.34
N MET A 159 -4.93 28.77 9.28
CA MET A 159 -4.63 27.84 8.17
C MET A 159 -4.32 28.51 6.82
N VAL A 160 -4.23 29.85 6.79
CA VAL A 160 -3.92 30.69 5.60
C VAL A 160 -2.55 31.32 5.73
N THR A 161 -2.29 31.98 6.87
CA THR A 161 -0.99 32.59 7.17
C THR A 161 -0.05 31.52 7.72
N ILE A 162 0.87 31.04 6.88
CA ILE A 162 1.76 29.93 7.19
C ILE A 162 3.08 30.42 7.74
N ILE A 163 3.50 29.87 8.86
CA ILE A 163 4.80 30.11 9.48
C ILE A 163 5.58 28.78 9.41
N ASN A 164 6.70 28.78 8.69
CA ASN A 164 7.61 27.66 8.61
C ASN A 164 8.39 27.52 9.91
N LEU A 165 8.42 26.32 10.46
CA LEU A 165 9.26 25.96 11.60
C LEU A 165 10.57 25.33 11.11
N PRO A 166 11.63 25.29 11.95
CA PRO A 166 12.86 24.60 11.60
C PRO A 166 12.60 23.13 11.24
N ALA A 167 13.19 22.69 10.12
CA ALA A 167 13.16 21.30 9.73
C ALA A 167 13.95 20.42 10.72
N THR A 168 13.51 19.19 10.93
CA THR A 168 14.15 18.25 11.83
C THR A 168 14.60 16.97 11.13
N SER A 169 15.63 16.34 11.65
CA SER A 169 16.05 15.00 11.21
C SER A 169 15.28 13.88 11.94
N THR A 170 14.42 14.25 12.87
CA THR A 170 13.61 13.34 13.70
C THR A 170 12.14 13.55 13.44
N SER A 171 11.33 12.58 13.87
CA SER A 171 9.86 12.62 13.76
C SER A 171 9.17 13.51 14.79
N HIS A 172 9.90 14.36 15.47
CA HIS A 172 9.35 15.27 16.48
C HIS A 172 10.11 16.60 16.52
N THR A 173 9.42 17.65 16.99
CA THR A 173 10.00 18.97 17.25
C THR A 173 9.26 19.67 18.39
N LEU A 174 9.97 20.57 19.08
CA LEU A 174 9.40 21.45 20.09
C LEU A 174 9.16 22.84 19.51
N VAL A 175 8.01 23.39 19.77
CA VAL A 175 7.64 24.75 19.37
C VAL A 175 7.45 25.57 20.63
N PRO A 176 8.46 26.35 21.05
CA PRO A 176 8.37 27.22 22.22
C PRO A 176 7.79 28.59 21.87
N GLY A 177 7.48 29.37 22.90
CA GLY A 177 7.14 30.79 22.76
C GLY A 177 5.74 31.10 22.28
N LEU A 178 4.85 30.13 22.28
CA LEU A 178 3.44 30.35 21.97
C LEU A 178 2.71 30.93 23.19
N ASN A 179 1.72 31.80 22.94
CA ASN A 179 0.92 32.35 24.03
C ASN A 179 -0.07 31.29 24.55
N PRO A 180 -0.08 30.99 25.87
CA PRO A 180 -1.06 30.10 26.45
C PRO A 180 -2.49 30.62 26.28
N GLY A 181 -3.37 29.72 25.85
CA GLY A 181 -4.75 30.05 25.52
C GLY A 181 -5.00 30.25 24.02
N ASP A 182 -3.97 30.57 23.24
CA ASP A 182 -4.11 30.69 21.79
C ASP A 182 -4.39 29.31 21.17
N VAL A 183 -5.15 29.34 20.08
CA VAL A 183 -5.40 28.16 19.24
C VAL A 183 -4.48 28.22 18.03
N TRP A 184 -3.74 27.14 17.82
CA TRP A 184 -2.82 26.99 16.73
C TRP A 184 -3.11 25.72 15.95
N TRP A 185 -2.76 25.75 14.65
CA TRP A 185 -2.83 24.65 13.72
C TRP A 185 -1.42 24.25 13.30
N PHE A 186 -1.13 22.95 13.30
CA PHE A 186 0.17 22.40 12.96
C PHE A 186 0.04 21.34 11.89
N ARG A 187 1.03 21.26 11.02
CA ARG A 187 1.17 20.16 10.06
C ARG A 187 2.62 19.85 9.78
N ASN A 188 2.88 18.65 9.27
CA ASN A 188 4.21 18.25 8.86
C ASN A 188 4.22 17.63 7.46
N LYS A 189 5.41 17.58 6.89
CA LYS A 189 5.68 16.88 5.65
C LYS A 189 7.02 16.17 5.80
N ARG A 190 7.05 14.86 5.50
CA ARG A 190 8.30 14.11 5.43
C ARG A 190 9.10 14.53 4.20
N VAL A 191 10.39 14.80 4.39
CA VAL A 191 11.33 15.12 3.29
C VAL A 191 12.15 13.87 3.00
N ASN A 192 12.13 13.40 1.75
CA ASN A 192 13.00 12.34 1.30
C ASN A 192 14.01 12.89 0.29
N THR A 193 15.30 12.71 0.56
CA THR A 193 16.40 13.17 -0.28
C THR A 193 16.50 12.49 -1.64
N LYS A 194 15.73 11.40 -1.87
CA LYS A 194 15.74 10.63 -3.12
C LYS A 194 14.37 10.64 -3.82
N LYS A 195 13.93 11.76 -4.36
CA LYS A 195 12.86 11.90 -5.38
C LYS A 195 11.38 11.90 -4.97
N ASN A 196 10.97 11.80 -3.71
CA ASN A 196 9.54 11.88 -3.39
C ASN A 196 9.27 12.98 -2.36
N THR A 197 8.68 14.08 -2.79
CA THR A 197 8.00 15.02 -1.91
C THR A 197 6.72 14.35 -1.42
N TYR A 198 6.64 14.08 -0.13
CA TYR A 198 5.38 13.67 0.49
C TYR A 198 4.43 14.87 0.56
N ASN A 199 3.14 14.60 0.52
CA ASN A 199 2.14 15.63 0.75
C ASN A 199 2.17 16.06 2.24
N TRP A 200 1.73 17.30 2.49
CA TRP A 200 1.51 17.77 3.84
C TRP A 200 0.49 16.88 4.57
N SER A 201 0.72 16.65 5.86
CA SER A 201 -0.28 16.04 6.74
C SER A 201 -1.52 16.93 6.83
N PRO A 202 -2.68 16.42 7.26
CA PRO A 202 -3.76 17.27 7.69
C PRO A 202 -3.32 18.21 8.80
N TRP A 203 -3.98 19.35 8.91
CA TRP A 203 -3.82 20.25 10.03
C TRP A 203 -4.33 19.60 11.32
N VAL A 204 -3.57 19.75 12.41
CA VAL A 204 -3.97 19.38 13.77
C VAL A 204 -4.09 20.64 14.58
N GLN A 205 -5.25 20.83 15.20
CA GLN A 205 -5.54 21.95 16.06
C GLN A 205 -5.16 21.67 17.50
N LEU A 206 -4.52 22.62 18.17
CA LEU A 206 -4.22 22.56 19.59
C LEU A 206 -4.42 23.92 20.24
N GLN A 207 -5.08 23.96 21.40
CA GLN A 207 -5.06 25.09 22.29
C GLN A 207 -3.81 25.01 23.17
N VAL A 208 -2.99 26.05 23.15
CA VAL A 208 -1.71 26.10 23.87
C VAL A 208 -1.95 26.14 25.39
N GLY A 209 -1.33 25.24 26.10
CA GLY A 209 -1.46 25.10 27.54
C GLY A 209 -0.58 26.05 28.35
N ARG A 210 -1.00 26.32 29.60
CA ARG A 210 -0.27 27.15 30.56
C ARG A 210 0.90 26.41 31.28
N GLY A 211 1.17 25.15 30.90
CA GLY A 211 2.09 24.29 31.63
C GLY A 211 1.45 23.76 32.94
N GLY A 212 1.70 22.52 33.26
CA GLY A 212 1.14 21.85 34.43
C GLY A 212 1.12 20.35 34.20
N LYS A 213 0.95 19.55 35.24
CA LYS A 213 0.90 18.08 35.14
C LYS A 213 -0.04 17.64 34.02
N LEU A 214 0.47 16.88 33.08
CA LEU A 214 -0.30 16.23 32.01
C LEU A 214 -1.40 15.35 32.61
N GLY A 215 -2.61 15.90 32.71
CA GLY A 215 -3.82 15.10 32.75
C GLY A 215 -4.13 14.71 31.30
N GLY A 216 -3.74 13.49 30.91
CA GLY A 216 -4.01 13.00 29.58
C GLY A 216 -5.50 12.90 29.31
N ILE A 217 -5.98 13.68 28.34
CA ILE A 217 -7.19 13.37 27.60
C ILE A 217 -6.72 13.25 26.15
N PRO A 218 -6.74 12.04 25.55
CA PRO A 218 -6.52 11.92 24.13
C PRO A 218 -7.68 12.64 23.43
N ASN A 219 -7.37 13.64 22.62
CA ASN A 219 -8.33 14.25 21.71
C ASN A 219 -8.78 13.20 20.70
N THR A 220 -9.88 12.53 20.98
CA THR A 220 -10.62 11.74 20.00
C THR A 220 -11.35 12.72 19.08
N PRO A 221 -11.13 12.73 17.78
CA PRO A 221 -11.89 13.58 16.87
C PRO A 221 -13.34 13.08 16.83
N GLY A 222 -14.27 13.93 17.23
CA GLY A 222 -15.69 13.80 16.93
C GLY A 222 -16.56 13.18 18.01
N HIS A 223 -16.94 13.99 19.02
CA HIS A 223 -18.27 13.87 19.61
C HIS A 223 -18.87 15.26 19.69
N ALA A 224 -19.79 15.53 18.75
CA ALA A 224 -20.70 16.64 18.88
C ALA A 224 -21.55 16.39 20.14
N GLY A 225 -21.34 17.20 21.18
CA GLY A 225 -22.14 17.17 22.36
C GLY A 225 -23.58 17.59 22.03
N SER A 226 -24.53 16.73 22.30
CA SER A 226 -25.95 17.08 22.37
C SER A 226 -26.18 18.04 23.53
N LEU A 227 -26.73 19.21 23.22
CA LEU A 227 -27.26 20.17 24.21
C LEU A 227 -28.39 19.53 25.02
N PRO A 228 -28.47 19.73 26.34
CA PRO A 228 -29.63 19.35 27.11
C PRO A 228 -30.79 20.30 26.80
N THR A 229 -31.92 19.76 26.39
CA THR A 229 -33.22 20.44 26.36
C THR A 229 -33.77 20.51 27.78
N THR A 230 -33.98 21.71 28.24
CA THR A 230 -34.86 22.01 29.37
C THR A 230 -36.31 21.92 28.95
#